data_b74fd812302fc7964dd2f591b1df694f
#
_entry.id   b74fd812302fc7964dd2f591b1df694f
#
_cell.length_a   1.000
_cell.length_b   1.000
_cell.length_c   1.000
_cell.angle_alpha   90.00
_cell.angle_beta   90.00
_cell.angle_gamma   90.00
#
_symmetry.space_group_name_H-M   'P 1'
#
loop_
_entity.id
_entity.type
_entity.pdbx_description
1 polymer ?
#
loop_
_entity_poly.entity_id
_entity_poly.type
_entity_poly.pdbx_seq_one_letter_code
_entity_poly.pdbx_strand_id
1 'polypeptide(L)'
;MKALSGNVTLFYKALTVLDAATLDPLLGLMGQSWYVDVALTGTTDNESVVVDFSKIKNKIKKIIDDKIDHRLIVDQNLVQVIGDEGKLNFEFGSSTSDRIRYQAPLEAYCLLPYGFDEKSLETFIATIVKNEMPENIKKVEINLRSENFLEMFHYTHGLKQHYGNCQRLFHGHKNTIEVWKNGAREFL
;
A
#
# COMPACT_ATOMS: atom_id res chain seq x y z
N MET A 1 11.13 -4.17 40.87
CA MET A 1 10.20 -3.34 40.04
C MET A 1 8.97 -4.16 39.72
N LYS A 2 7.74 -3.68 39.99
CA LYS A 2 6.53 -4.38 39.54
C LYS A 2 6.50 -4.31 38.03
N ALA A 3 6.43 -5.46 37.34
CA ALA A 3 6.16 -5.49 35.90
C ALA A 3 4.86 -4.70 35.63
N LEU A 4 4.87 -3.81 34.67
CA LEU A 4 3.69 -3.11 34.20
C LEU A 4 2.75 -4.17 33.61
N SER A 5 1.78 -4.66 34.40
CA SER A 5 0.75 -5.55 33.92
C SER A 5 -0.30 -4.74 33.18
N GLY A 6 -0.14 -4.60 31.88
CA GLY A 6 -1.07 -3.86 31.03
C GLY A 6 -0.70 -3.94 29.56
N ASN A 7 -1.63 -3.55 28.71
CA ASN A 7 -1.34 -3.39 27.30
C ASN A 7 -0.49 -2.14 27.07
N VAL A 8 0.56 -2.29 26.30
CA VAL A 8 1.46 -1.21 25.87
C VAL A 8 1.30 -1.04 24.36
N THR A 9 1.28 0.21 23.90
CA THR A 9 1.21 0.51 22.47
C THR A 9 2.51 1.13 22.00
N LEU A 10 3.10 0.53 20.98
CA LEU A 10 4.29 1.01 20.28
C LEU A 10 3.88 1.68 18.97
N PHE A 11 4.49 2.82 18.67
CA PHE A 11 4.18 3.61 17.47
C PHE A 11 5.39 3.68 16.53
N TYR A 12 5.16 3.42 15.26
CA TYR A 12 6.09 3.69 14.17
C TYR A 12 5.46 4.72 13.25
N LYS A 13 5.98 5.93 13.23
CA LYS A 13 5.57 6.96 12.27
C LYS A 13 6.40 6.85 11.00
N ALA A 14 5.74 6.97 9.86
CA ALA A 14 6.36 6.84 8.53
C ALA A 14 7.31 5.62 8.47
N LEU A 15 6.81 4.45 8.87
CA LEU A 15 7.58 3.21 8.88
C LEU A 15 8.15 2.91 7.51
N THR A 16 7.33 3.11 6.47
CA THR A 16 7.70 3.02 5.05
C THR A 16 6.82 3.97 4.24
N VAL A 17 7.20 4.18 2.98
CA VAL A 17 6.31 4.72 1.94
C VAL A 17 5.73 3.53 1.19
N LEU A 18 4.45 3.59 0.88
CA LEU A 18 3.73 2.64 0.05
C LEU A 18 3.37 3.34 -1.26
N ASP A 19 3.94 2.88 -2.35
CA ASP A 19 3.68 3.36 -3.70
C ASP A 19 2.89 2.31 -4.46
N ALA A 20 1.69 2.65 -4.95
CA ALA A 20 0.83 1.72 -5.65
C ALA A 20 0.05 2.41 -6.76
N ALA A 21 -0.67 1.64 -7.55
CA ALA A 21 -1.66 2.16 -8.47
C ALA A 21 -3.06 1.80 -8.00
N THR A 22 -4.03 2.68 -8.27
CA THR A 22 -5.45 2.48 -8.03
C THR A 22 -6.23 2.80 -9.31
N LEU A 23 -7.50 2.45 -9.33
CA LEU A 23 -8.39 2.77 -10.44
C LEU A 23 -9.42 3.80 -10.00
N ASP A 24 -9.41 4.94 -10.64
CA ASP A 24 -10.40 5.98 -10.48
C ASP A 24 -11.45 5.87 -11.59
N PRO A 25 -12.77 5.95 -11.28
CA PRO A 25 -13.84 5.82 -12.29
C PRO A 25 -13.79 6.84 -13.43
N LEU A 26 -13.21 8.01 -13.19
CA LEU A 26 -13.13 9.10 -14.16
C LEU A 26 -11.75 9.23 -14.79
N LEU A 27 -10.70 9.06 -14.00
CA LEU A 27 -9.31 9.32 -14.40
C LEU A 27 -8.57 8.05 -14.83
N GLY A 28 -9.14 6.88 -14.57
CA GLY A 28 -8.52 5.60 -14.91
C GLY A 28 -7.41 5.20 -13.93
N LEU A 29 -6.27 4.82 -14.45
CA LEU A 29 -5.14 4.38 -13.64
C LEU A 29 -4.44 5.56 -12.96
N MET A 30 -4.42 5.53 -11.62
CA MET A 30 -3.86 6.59 -10.78
C MET A 30 -2.71 6.07 -9.93
N GLY A 31 -1.58 6.76 -9.95
CA GLY A 31 -0.51 6.53 -8.98
C GLY A 31 -0.86 7.11 -7.61
N GLN A 32 -0.50 6.39 -6.56
CA GLN A 32 -0.71 6.79 -5.17
C GLN A 32 0.55 6.57 -4.36
N SER A 33 0.76 7.44 -3.38
CA SER A 33 1.85 7.31 -2.39
C SER A 33 1.32 7.65 -1.00
N TRP A 34 1.62 6.78 -0.03
CA TRP A 34 1.24 6.98 1.36
C TRP A 34 2.41 6.74 2.30
N TYR A 35 2.55 7.58 3.29
CA TYR A 35 3.30 7.23 4.49
C TYR A 35 2.50 6.24 5.33
N VAL A 36 3.11 5.15 5.73
CA VAL A 36 2.48 4.11 6.56
C VAL A 36 2.90 4.32 8.02
N ASP A 37 1.94 4.71 8.85
CA ASP A 37 2.09 4.72 10.30
C ASP A 37 1.53 3.40 10.87
N VAL A 38 2.19 2.86 11.89
CA VAL A 38 1.79 1.59 12.52
C VAL A 38 1.72 1.75 14.02
N ALA A 39 0.64 1.27 14.64
CA ALA A 39 0.55 1.11 16.08
C ALA A 39 0.36 -0.38 16.42
N LEU A 40 1.19 -0.88 17.35
CA LEU A 40 1.16 -2.24 17.85
C LEU A 40 0.79 -2.22 19.33
N THR A 41 -0.34 -2.81 19.68
CA THR A 41 -0.74 -2.96 21.09
C THR A 41 -0.57 -4.40 21.53
N GLY A 42 0.15 -4.61 22.62
CA GLY A 42 0.45 -5.94 23.14
C GLY A 42 0.83 -5.94 24.61
N THR A 43 1.10 -7.11 25.10
CA THR A 43 1.60 -7.32 26.47
C THR A 43 3.12 -7.46 26.48
N THR A 44 3.74 -6.98 27.54
CA THR A 44 5.18 -7.21 27.77
C THR A 44 5.46 -8.66 28.15
N ASP A 45 6.64 -9.14 27.79
CA ASP A 45 7.19 -10.40 28.26
C ASP A 45 7.82 -10.26 29.67
N ASN A 46 8.52 -11.31 30.09
CA ASN A 46 9.20 -11.34 31.40
C ASN A 46 10.38 -10.34 31.51
N GLU A 47 10.87 -9.84 30.38
CA GLU A 47 11.94 -8.83 30.33
C GLU A 47 11.35 -7.40 30.23
N SER A 48 10.03 -7.27 30.34
CA SER A 48 9.27 -6.01 30.17
C SER A 48 9.37 -5.44 28.76
N VAL A 49 9.58 -6.29 27.75
CA VAL A 49 9.63 -5.95 26.34
C VAL A 49 8.38 -6.44 25.64
N VAL A 50 7.76 -5.62 24.81
CA VAL A 50 6.61 -6.03 23.97
C VAL A 50 7.12 -6.83 22.77
N VAL A 51 8.10 -6.29 22.05
CA VAL A 51 8.77 -6.90 20.89
C VAL A 51 10.12 -6.23 20.67
N ASP A 52 11.02 -6.94 19.97
CA ASP A 52 12.23 -6.32 19.42
C ASP A 52 11.85 -5.30 18.34
N PHE A 53 12.01 -4.02 18.68
CA PHE A 53 11.55 -2.91 17.87
C PHE A 53 12.10 -2.93 16.43
N SER A 54 13.40 -3.22 16.29
CA SER A 54 14.05 -3.19 14.98
C SER A 54 13.65 -4.38 14.11
N LYS A 55 13.55 -5.56 14.68
CA LYS A 55 13.16 -6.78 13.96
C LYS A 55 11.73 -6.69 13.47
N ILE A 56 10.81 -6.20 14.32
CA ILE A 56 9.41 -6.05 13.95
C ILE A 56 9.22 -4.96 12.87
N LYS A 57 9.94 -3.84 12.99
CA LYS A 57 9.93 -2.81 11.93
C LYS A 57 10.27 -3.41 10.56
N ASN A 58 11.38 -4.13 10.47
CA ASN A 58 11.84 -4.73 9.22
C ASN A 58 10.87 -5.80 8.71
N LYS A 59 10.27 -6.59 9.62
CA LYS A 59 9.27 -7.60 9.26
C LYS A 59 8.02 -6.95 8.67
N ILE A 60 7.48 -5.91 9.30
CA ILE A 60 6.29 -5.20 8.80
C ILE A 60 6.58 -4.56 7.45
N LYS A 61 7.72 -3.87 7.31
CA LYS A 61 8.14 -3.31 6.03
C LYS A 61 8.15 -4.38 4.94
N LYS A 62 8.79 -5.52 5.21
CA LYS A 62 8.86 -6.62 4.23
C LYS A 62 7.48 -7.14 3.85
N ILE A 63 6.53 -7.27 4.78
CA ILE A 63 5.15 -7.71 4.48
C ILE A 63 4.48 -6.73 3.51
N ILE A 64 4.63 -5.42 3.75
CA ILE A 64 4.05 -4.38 2.89
C ILE A 64 4.70 -4.41 1.51
N ASP A 65 6.03 -4.43 1.44
CA ASP A 65 6.80 -4.48 0.20
C ASP A 65 6.45 -5.72 -0.64
N ASP A 66 6.30 -6.87 0.00
CA ASP A 66 6.05 -8.13 -0.69
C ASP A 66 4.60 -8.27 -1.18
N LYS A 67 3.62 -7.63 -0.52
CA LYS A 67 2.21 -7.93 -0.76
C LYS A 67 1.41 -6.79 -1.39
N ILE A 68 1.86 -5.54 -1.24
CA ILE A 68 1.05 -4.38 -1.61
C ILE A 68 1.85 -3.37 -2.43
N ASP A 69 3.06 -3.09 -2.01
CA ASP A 69 3.91 -2.09 -2.64
C ASP A 69 4.15 -2.39 -4.12
N HIS A 70 4.07 -1.38 -4.97
CA HIS A 70 4.22 -1.47 -6.42
C HIS A 70 3.22 -2.41 -7.11
N ARG A 71 1.97 -2.46 -6.62
CA ARG A 71 0.89 -3.26 -7.20
C ARG A 71 -0.30 -2.41 -7.61
N LEU A 72 -1.14 -2.96 -8.49
CA LEU A 72 -2.46 -2.42 -8.74
C LEU A 72 -3.42 -2.93 -7.66
N ILE A 73 -3.98 -1.99 -6.89
CA ILE A 73 -4.95 -2.27 -5.83
C ILE A 73 -6.33 -2.32 -6.46
N VAL A 74 -7.01 -3.44 -6.36
CA VAL A 74 -8.34 -3.66 -6.96
C VAL A 74 -9.26 -4.47 -6.05
N ASP A 75 -10.55 -4.31 -6.24
CA ASP A 75 -11.56 -5.19 -5.65
C ASP A 75 -11.44 -6.60 -6.26
N GLN A 76 -11.27 -7.61 -5.42
CA GLN A 76 -11.17 -9.01 -5.88
C GLN A 76 -12.40 -9.48 -6.65
N ASN A 77 -13.58 -8.90 -6.42
CA ASN A 77 -14.82 -9.27 -7.10
C ASN A 77 -14.87 -8.77 -8.56
N LEU A 78 -14.02 -7.82 -8.92
CA LEU A 78 -13.90 -7.29 -10.28
C LEU A 78 -12.90 -8.06 -11.13
N VAL A 79 -12.15 -8.99 -10.54
CA VAL A 79 -11.07 -9.71 -11.20
C VAL A 79 -11.52 -11.12 -11.58
N GLN A 80 -11.28 -11.50 -12.82
CA GLN A 80 -11.54 -12.86 -13.31
C GLN A 80 -10.22 -13.60 -13.52
N VAL A 81 -10.10 -14.79 -12.97
CA VAL A 81 -8.97 -15.69 -13.23
C VAL A 81 -9.14 -16.28 -14.62
N ILE A 82 -8.14 -16.13 -15.49
CA ILE A 82 -8.18 -16.69 -16.84
C ILE A 82 -7.03 -17.67 -17.01
N GLY A 83 -7.42 -18.92 -17.34
CA GLY A 83 -6.50 -20.00 -17.74
C GLY A 83 -5.66 -20.59 -16.61
N ASP A 84 -4.89 -21.63 -16.96
CA ASP A 84 -4.04 -22.39 -16.03
C ASP A 84 -2.73 -21.68 -15.64
N GLU A 85 -2.46 -20.50 -16.21
CA GLU A 85 -1.18 -19.78 -16.04
C GLU A 85 -1.17 -18.77 -14.88
N GLY A 86 -2.19 -18.74 -14.02
CA GLY A 86 -2.23 -17.81 -12.88
C GLY A 86 -2.29 -16.32 -13.27
N LYS A 87 -2.72 -16.02 -14.49
CA LYS A 87 -2.94 -14.64 -14.95
C LYS A 87 -4.34 -14.19 -14.55
N LEU A 88 -4.44 -12.97 -14.06
CA LEU A 88 -5.72 -12.32 -13.80
C LEU A 88 -6.07 -11.38 -14.93
N ASN A 89 -7.31 -11.43 -15.38
CA ASN A 89 -7.91 -10.40 -16.23
C ASN A 89 -8.79 -9.50 -15.38
N PHE A 90 -8.75 -8.25 -15.74
CA PHE A 90 -9.54 -7.23 -15.11
C PHE A 90 -10.07 -6.26 -16.17
N GLU A 91 -11.37 -5.97 -16.12
CA GLU A 91 -12.01 -4.94 -16.96
C GLU A 91 -12.53 -3.82 -16.06
N PHE A 92 -12.24 -2.59 -16.45
CA PHE A 92 -12.70 -1.40 -15.75
C PHE A 92 -13.30 -0.39 -16.75
N GLY A 93 -14.40 0.24 -16.36
CA GLY A 93 -15.11 1.24 -17.17
C GLY A 93 -16.61 1.00 -17.21
N SER A 94 -17.38 2.07 -17.41
CA SER A 94 -18.84 2.05 -17.37
C SER A 94 -19.49 1.87 -18.74
N SER A 95 -18.75 2.05 -19.83
CA SER A 95 -19.26 1.95 -21.20
C SER A 95 -18.43 1.01 -22.07
N THR A 96 -18.99 0.56 -23.17
CA THR A 96 -18.29 -0.34 -24.12
C THR A 96 -17.13 0.35 -24.84
N SER A 97 -17.14 1.68 -24.92
CA SER A 97 -16.09 2.49 -25.57
C SER A 97 -14.92 2.79 -24.62
N ASP A 98 -15.15 2.79 -23.31
CA ASP A 98 -14.17 3.25 -22.33
C ASP A 98 -13.68 2.13 -21.40
N ARG A 99 -13.84 0.88 -21.83
CA ARG A 99 -13.36 -0.27 -21.07
C ARG A 99 -11.85 -0.42 -21.21
N ILE A 100 -11.19 -0.38 -20.08
CA ILE A 100 -9.77 -0.70 -19.98
C ILE A 100 -9.65 -2.15 -19.54
N ARG A 101 -8.87 -2.93 -20.29
CA ARG A 101 -8.59 -4.34 -19.98
C ARG A 101 -7.15 -4.47 -19.53
N TYR A 102 -6.96 -5.12 -18.41
CA TYR A 102 -5.63 -5.46 -17.89
C TYR A 102 -5.49 -6.97 -17.79
N GLN A 103 -4.32 -7.45 -18.17
CA GLN A 103 -3.94 -8.83 -17.96
C GLN A 103 -2.51 -8.84 -17.40
N ALA A 104 -2.34 -9.42 -16.24
CA ALA A 104 -1.04 -9.53 -15.60
C ALA A 104 -0.98 -10.74 -14.66
N PRO A 105 0.24 -11.17 -14.26
CA PRO A 105 0.41 -12.16 -13.22
C PRO A 105 -0.26 -11.74 -11.91
N LEU A 106 -0.62 -12.71 -11.08
CA LEU A 106 -1.29 -12.46 -9.78
C LEU A 106 -0.48 -11.49 -8.90
N GLU A 107 0.84 -11.60 -8.97
CA GLU A 107 1.76 -10.76 -8.18
C GLU A 107 1.71 -9.28 -8.56
N ALA A 108 1.12 -8.93 -9.70
CA ALA A 108 0.94 -7.53 -10.10
C ALA A 108 -0.24 -6.85 -9.41
N TYR A 109 -1.08 -7.62 -8.73
CA TYR A 109 -2.30 -7.12 -8.08
C TYR A 109 -2.21 -7.23 -6.56
N CYS A 110 -2.84 -6.27 -5.87
CA CYS A 110 -3.25 -6.37 -4.48
C CYS A 110 -4.78 -6.47 -4.47
N LEU A 111 -5.31 -7.65 -4.17
CA LEU A 111 -6.75 -7.92 -4.20
C LEU A 111 -7.36 -7.59 -2.85
N LEU A 112 -8.24 -6.60 -2.81
CA LEU A 112 -8.99 -6.23 -1.61
C LEU A 112 -10.35 -6.96 -1.60
N PRO A 113 -10.78 -7.50 -0.44
CA PRO A 113 -12.02 -8.28 -0.36
C PRO A 113 -13.30 -7.47 -0.59
N TYR A 114 -13.28 -6.16 -0.35
CA TYR A 114 -14.48 -5.31 -0.28
C TYR A 114 -14.37 -3.98 -1.06
N GLY A 115 -13.59 -3.97 -2.12
CA GLY A 115 -13.36 -2.75 -2.88
C GLY A 115 -12.21 -1.90 -2.33
N PHE A 116 -11.91 -0.79 -3.02
CA PHE A 116 -10.84 0.12 -2.64
C PHE A 116 -11.42 1.41 -2.07
N ASP A 117 -11.09 1.65 -0.82
CA ASP A 117 -10.92 2.96 -0.20
C ASP A 117 -9.71 2.90 0.75
N GLU A 118 -9.22 4.03 1.21
CA GLU A 118 -8.05 4.06 2.11
C GLU A 118 -8.29 3.26 3.40
N LYS A 119 -9.51 3.26 3.92
CA LYS A 119 -9.86 2.53 5.14
C LYS A 119 -9.88 1.02 4.97
N SER A 120 -10.36 0.55 3.82
CA SER A 120 -10.30 -0.87 3.44
C SER A 120 -8.86 -1.32 3.32
N LEU A 121 -8.00 -0.50 2.70
CA LEU A 121 -6.58 -0.78 2.55
C LEU A 121 -5.87 -0.82 3.92
N GLU A 122 -6.12 0.15 4.80
CA GLU A 122 -5.60 0.13 6.18
C GLU A 122 -6.00 -1.14 6.93
N THR A 123 -7.26 -1.54 6.82
CA THR A 123 -7.80 -2.74 7.46
C THR A 123 -7.14 -4.01 6.90
N PHE A 124 -6.97 -4.07 5.60
CA PHE A 124 -6.30 -5.18 4.92
C PHE A 124 -4.83 -5.29 5.39
N ILE A 125 -4.08 -4.18 5.38
CA ILE A 125 -2.69 -4.15 5.85
C ILE A 125 -2.62 -4.58 7.32
N ALA A 126 -3.49 -4.04 8.18
CA ALA A 126 -3.54 -4.40 9.59
C ALA A 126 -3.75 -5.91 9.78
N THR A 127 -4.64 -6.50 8.98
CA THR A 127 -4.95 -7.94 9.04
C THR A 127 -3.75 -8.79 8.64
N ILE A 128 -3.14 -8.52 7.49
CA ILE A 128 -2.00 -9.33 7.02
C ILE A 128 -0.77 -9.16 7.93
N VAL A 129 -0.55 -7.97 8.47
CA VAL A 129 0.50 -7.73 9.45
C VAL A 129 0.21 -8.47 10.74
N LYS A 130 -1.03 -8.38 11.27
CA LYS A 130 -1.42 -9.06 12.53
C LYS A 130 -1.19 -10.57 12.46
N ASN A 131 -1.50 -11.20 11.33
CA ASN A 131 -1.33 -12.64 11.14
C ASN A 131 0.13 -13.10 11.25
N GLU A 132 1.07 -12.20 11.03
CA GLU A 132 2.51 -12.47 11.09
C GLU A 132 3.14 -12.02 12.42
N MET A 133 2.36 -11.41 13.32
CA MET A 133 2.88 -10.91 14.60
C MET A 133 2.89 -12.02 15.68
N PRO A 134 3.79 -11.89 16.68
CA PRO A 134 3.76 -12.75 17.85
C PRO A 134 2.41 -12.67 18.60
N GLU A 135 2.08 -13.74 19.33
CA GLU A 135 0.78 -13.87 20.04
C GLU A 135 0.53 -12.79 21.10
N ASN A 136 1.60 -12.24 21.68
CA ASN A 136 1.51 -11.17 22.66
C ASN A 136 1.09 -9.83 22.05
N ILE A 137 1.21 -9.64 20.73
CA ILE A 137 0.62 -8.50 20.02
C ILE A 137 -0.88 -8.76 19.84
N LYS A 138 -1.70 -7.98 20.50
CA LYS A 138 -3.17 -8.14 20.51
C LYS A 138 -3.85 -7.36 19.39
N LYS A 139 -3.30 -6.19 19.03
CA LYS A 139 -3.89 -5.30 18.02
C LYS A 139 -2.81 -4.69 17.14
N VAL A 140 -3.11 -4.57 15.86
CA VAL A 140 -2.34 -3.81 14.87
C VAL A 140 -3.27 -2.75 14.29
N GLU A 141 -2.81 -1.53 14.25
CA GLU A 141 -3.51 -0.41 13.61
C GLU A 141 -2.59 0.21 12.56
N ILE A 142 -3.15 0.46 11.40
CA ILE A 142 -2.48 1.11 10.29
C ILE A 142 -3.18 2.44 10.04
N ASN A 143 -2.39 3.47 9.75
CA ASN A 143 -2.89 4.74 9.29
C ASN A 143 -2.08 5.16 8.06
N LEU A 144 -2.77 5.35 6.95
CA LEU A 144 -2.21 5.82 5.69
C LEU A 144 -2.34 7.34 5.62
N ARG A 145 -1.24 8.01 5.35
CA ARG A 145 -1.21 9.47 5.21
C ARG A 145 -0.68 9.85 3.86
N SER A 146 -1.50 10.50 3.06
CA SER A 146 -1.04 11.19 1.86
C SER A 146 -0.36 12.51 2.21
N GLU A 147 0.61 12.93 1.44
CA GLU A 147 1.06 14.31 1.45
C GLU A 147 -0.06 15.21 0.90
N ASN A 148 -0.39 16.26 1.63
CA ASN A 148 -1.41 17.24 1.21
C ASN A 148 -0.71 18.53 0.80
N PHE A 149 -0.44 18.67 -0.49
CA PHE A 149 0.02 19.92 -1.09
C PHE A 149 -0.99 20.42 -2.11
N LEU A 150 -0.94 21.70 -2.40
CA LEU A 150 -1.86 22.35 -3.36
C LEU A 150 -1.67 21.86 -4.80
N GLU A 151 -0.50 21.34 -5.12
CA GLU A 151 -0.13 20.89 -6.47
C GLU A 151 0.34 19.44 -6.40
N MET A 152 -0.62 18.52 -6.41
CA MET A 152 -0.34 17.09 -6.42
C MET A 152 -0.36 16.56 -7.84
N PHE A 153 0.65 15.81 -8.18
CA PHE A 153 0.75 15.12 -9.45
C PHE A 153 0.72 13.61 -9.25
N HIS A 154 -0.22 12.95 -9.93
CA HIS A 154 -0.32 11.51 -9.98
C HIS A 154 0.30 11.00 -11.27
N TYR A 155 1.23 10.07 -11.17
CA TYR A 155 1.78 9.43 -12.35
C TYR A 155 1.94 7.93 -12.15
N THR A 156 1.90 7.20 -13.25
CA THR A 156 2.13 5.76 -13.27
C THR A 156 3.26 5.46 -14.24
N HIS A 157 4.04 4.44 -13.94
CA HIS A 157 5.04 3.93 -14.89
C HIS A 157 4.38 3.18 -16.06
N GLY A 158 3.06 3.10 -16.05
CA GLY A 158 2.26 2.38 -17.03
C GLY A 158 2.50 0.87 -16.93
N LEU A 159 2.15 0.18 -18.00
CA LEU A 159 2.29 -1.29 -18.10
C LEU A 159 3.64 -1.70 -18.72
N LYS A 160 4.62 -0.81 -18.72
CA LYS A 160 5.93 -1.09 -19.32
C LYS A 160 6.90 -1.54 -18.23
N GLN A 161 7.50 -2.69 -18.46
CA GLN A 161 8.68 -3.08 -17.70
C GLN A 161 9.80 -2.07 -17.96
N HIS A 162 10.43 -1.56 -16.92
CA HIS A 162 11.56 -0.66 -17.03
C HIS A 162 12.80 -1.25 -16.37
N TYR A 163 13.97 -0.79 -16.81
CA TYR A 163 15.25 -1.19 -16.21
C TYR A 163 15.41 -0.50 -14.86
N GLY A 164 15.56 -1.30 -13.81
CA GLY A 164 15.72 -0.82 -12.44
C GLY A 164 15.39 -1.90 -11.41
N ASN A 165 15.38 -1.55 -10.14
CA ASN A 165 15.08 -2.48 -9.05
C ASN A 165 13.59 -2.84 -8.98
N CYS A 166 12.72 -2.00 -9.54
CA CYS A 166 11.29 -2.26 -9.61
C CYS A 166 10.95 -2.95 -10.93
N GLN A 167 10.55 -4.20 -10.85
CA GLN A 167 10.13 -5.00 -12.00
C GLN A 167 8.62 -5.25 -12.04
N ARG A 168 7.85 -4.55 -11.22
CA ARG A 168 6.40 -4.69 -11.14
C ARG A 168 5.72 -3.79 -12.15
N LEU A 169 4.67 -4.33 -12.81
CA LEU A 169 4.02 -3.69 -13.95
C LEU A 169 3.09 -2.54 -13.58
N PHE A 170 2.57 -2.56 -12.34
CA PHE A 170 1.55 -1.60 -11.93
C PHE A 170 2.03 -0.83 -10.70
N HIS A 171 2.89 0.12 -10.89
CA HIS A 171 3.12 1.06 -9.80
C HIS A 171 2.99 2.49 -10.27
N GLY A 172 2.67 3.35 -9.36
CA GLY A 172 2.55 4.76 -9.58
C GLY A 172 2.86 5.52 -8.31
N HIS A 173 2.93 6.81 -8.45
CA HIS A 173 3.27 7.70 -7.37
C HIS A 173 2.33 8.89 -7.34
N LYS A 174 2.19 9.48 -6.16
CA LYS A 174 1.57 10.77 -5.93
C LYS A 174 2.59 11.67 -5.27
N ASN A 175 3.00 12.72 -5.95
CA ASN A 175 4.06 13.59 -5.48
C ASN A 175 3.79 15.05 -5.82
N THR A 176 4.44 15.96 -5.12
CA THR A 176 4.51 17.37 -5.50
C THR A 176 5.52 17.55 -6.62
N ILE A 177 5.16 18.31 -7.65
CA ILE A 177 6.08 18.74 -8.70
C ILE A 177 6.19 20.25 -8.66
N GLU A 178 7.41 20.75 -8.64
CA GLU A 178 7.71 22.17 -8.82
C GLU A 178 8.47 22.38 -10.13
N VAL A 179 7.97 23.28 -10.97
CA VAL A 179 8.63 23.65 -12.21
C VAL A 179 9.28 25.03 -12.04
N TRP A 180 10.57 25.10 -12.33
CA TRP A 180 11.34 26.35 -12.28
C TRP A 180 11.90 26.68 -13.64
N LYS A 181 11.68 27.91 -14.10
CA LYS A 181 12.23 28.43 -15.36
C LYS A 181 12.93 29.77 -15.11
N ASN A 182 14.17 29.85 -15.53
CA ASN A 182 14.99 31.07 -15.35
C ASN A 182 15.04 31.58 -13.90
N GLY A 183 15.00 30.67 -12.90
CA GLY A 183 15.04 31.00 -11.49
C GLY A 183 13.71 31.47 -10.88
N ALA A 184 12.63 31.46 -11.62
CA ALA A 184 11.28 31.71 -11.12
C ALA A 184 10.43 30.40 -11.13
N ARG A 185 9.61 30.23 -10.10
CA ARG A 185 8.66 29.10 -10.04
C ARG A 185 7.52 29.37 -11.03
N GLU A 186 7.26 28.41 -11.89
CA GLU A 186 6.10 28.40 -12.77
C GLU A 186 5.00 27.52 -12.15
N PHE A 187 3.76 27.98 -12.25
CA PHE A 187 2.59 27.19 -11.84
C PHE A 187 2.10 26.38 -13.06
N LEU A 188 1.80 25.10 -12.84
CA LEU A 188 1.28 24.16 -13.85
C LEU A 188 -0.20 24.41 -14.09
#